data_ef2ef67ba61fcaf2047b24b76c1d9322
#
_entry.id   ef2ef67ba61fcaf2047b24b76c1d9322
#
_cell.length_a   1.000
_cell.length_b   1.000
_cell.length_c   1.000
_cell.angle_alpha   90.00
_cell.angle_beta   90.00
_cell.angle_gamma   90.00
#
_symmetry.space_group_name_H-M   'P 1'
#
loop_
_entity.id
_entity.type
_entity.pdbx_description
1 polymer ?
#
loop_
_entity_poly.entity_id
_entity_poly.type
_entity_poly.pdbx_seq_one_letter_code
_entity_poly.pdbx_strand_id
1 'polypeptide(L)'
;MTTEDWKRVITAAASVGVETVQFIGGEPTLHPDLPELVRYALAAGLKADVYSNLVHVTDAIWQVFTLPGVSLGTSWYSVDPAKHREITGTEGSWYRTRSNIIEALLRGITIRAGIVEVADGQEVEAAELELRRLGVTDIAVDHARAVGRAANGRSTTVDDLCGRCGDGRAAISSHGALSPCVLGRHLVAGNVKDTRLADILTGGRWNEIVESIPRQGACVSCTPADSNDCDPSRKPR
;
A
#
# COMPACT_ATOMS: atom_id res chain seq x y z
N MET A 1 8.92 9.79 12.66
CA MET A 1 10.15 9.52 11.86
C MET A 1 10.51 10.78 11.10
N THR A 2 11.78 11.18 11.15
CA THR A 2 12.35 12.22 10.29
C THR A 2 12.72 11.63 8.92
N THR A 3 13.04 12.48 7.95
CA THR A 3 13.54 12.04 6.63
C THR A 3 14.81 11.21 6.76
N GLU A 4 15.71 11.58 7.67
CA GLU A 4 16.93 10.82 7.95
C GLU A 4 16.63 9.46 8.62
N ASP A 5 15.60 9.38 9.45
CA ASP A 5 15.14 8.10 9.99
C ASP A 5 14.68 7.17 8.86
N TRP A 6 13.89 7.71 7.90
CA TRP A 6 13.43 6.95 6.76
C TRP A 6 14.57 6.50 5.85
N LYS A 7 15.57 7.36 5.59
CA LYS A 7 16.76 6.97 4.82
C LYS A 7 17.53 5.84 5.50
N ARG A 8 17.70 5.89 6.82
CA ARG A 8 18.33 4.77 7.58
C ARG A 8 17.54 3.47 7.42
N VAL A 9 16.21 3.55 7.49
CA VAL A 9 15.34 2.38 7.27
C VAL A 9 15.48 1.84 5.86
N ILE A 10 15.47 2.69 4.83
CA ILE A 10 15.64 2.30 3.43
C ILE A 10 16.99 1.60 3.22
N THR A 11 18.07 2.17 3.77
CA THR A 11 19.40 1.56 3.72
C THR A 11 19.43 0.19 4.43
N ALA A 12 18.81 0.09 5.62
CA ALA A 12 18.72 -1.16 6.35
C ALA A 12 17.88 -2.20 5.59
N ALA A 13 16.79 -1.79 4.95
CA ALA A 13 15.96 -2.67 4.13
C ALA A 13 16.76 -3.24 2.95
N ALA A 14 17.52 -2.41 2.23
CA ALA A 14 18.40 -2.88 1.15
C ALA A 14 19.44 -3.89 1.68
N SER A 15 20.02 -3.65 2.85
CA SER A 15 21.04 -4.54 3.44
C SER A 15 20.52 -5.91 3.85
N VAL A 16 19.22 -6.06 4.10
CA VAL A 16 18.56 -7.35 4.43
C VAL A 16 17.89 -8.00 3.22
N GLY A 17 18.14 -7.50 2.00
CA GLY A 17 17.68 -8.13 0.76
C GLY A 17 16.24 -7.76 0.38
N VAL A 18 15.68 -6.68 0.90
CA VAL A 18 14.40 -6.14 0.40
C VAL A 18 14.59 -5.68 -1.04
N GLU A 19 13.66 -6.02 -1.93
CA GLU A 19 13.69 -5.61 -3.34
C GLU A 19 12.86 -4.34 -3.60
N THR A 20 11.76 -4.20 -2.87
CA THR A 20 10.79 -3.11 -3.09
C THR A 20 10.37 -2.48 -1.77
N VAL A 21 10.37 -1.16 -1.72
CA VAL A 21 9.73 -0.40 -0.64
C VAL A 21 8.44 0.22 -1.14
N GLN A 22 7.37 0.08 -0.33
CA GLN A 22 6.10 0.71 -0.63
C GLN A 22 5.90 1.94 0.25
N PHE A 23 5.70 3.09 -0.37
CA PHE A 23 5.29 4.31 0.30
C PHE A 23 3.76 4.34 0.36
N ILE A 24 3.24 4.15 1.55
CA ILE A 24 1.82 4.12 1.86
C ILE A 24 1.58 4.85 3.19
N GLY A 25 0.37 5.00 3.61
CA GLY A 25 0.06 5.58 4.91
C GLY A 25 -1.26 6.31 4.87
N GLY A 26 -1.32 7.53 5.39
CA GLY A 26 -2.50 8.37 5.19
C GLY A 26 -2.62 8.74 3.71
N GLU A 27 -1.72 9.57 3.23
CA GLU A 27 -1.54 9.89 1.80
C GLU A 27 -0.07 10.28 1.58
N PRO A 28 0.72 9.47 0.89
CA PRO A 28 2.15 9.71 0.73
C PRO A 28 2.46 10.97 -0.08
N THR A 29 1.61 11.36 -1.03
CA THR A 29 1.83 12.57 -1.85
C THR A 29 1.72 13.88 -1.06
N LEU A 30 1.22 13.82 0.17
CA LEU A 30 1.22 14.95 1.10
C LEU A 30 2.51 15.04 1.95
N HIS A 31 3.38 14.02 1.89
CA HIS A 31 4.67 14.08 2.59
C HIS A 31 5.65 14.95 1.81
N PRO A 32 6.19 16.03 2.39
CA PRO A 32 7.02 17.00 1.66
C PRO A 32 8.27 16.34 1.05
N ASP A 33 8.84 15.37 1.72
CA ASP A 33 10.08 14.72 1.33
C ASP A 33 9.86 13.42 0.52
N LEU A 34 8.62 13.11 0.10
CA LEU A 34 8.36 11.91 -0.72
C LEU A 34 9.29 11.83 -1.95
N PRO A 35 9.49 12.93 -2.74
CA PRO A 35 10.39 12.88 -3.88
C PRO A 35 11.83 12.53 -3.53
N GLU A 36 12.31 12.99 -2.39
CA GLU A 36 13.65 12.68 -1.90
C GLU A 36 13.75 11.21 -1.46
N LEU A 37 12.78 10.72 -0.71
CA LEU A 37 12.76 9.34 -0.23
C LEU A 37 12.65 8.32 -1.36
N VAL A 38 11.85 8.61 -2.40
CA VAL A 38 11.75 7.77 -3.61
C VAL A 38 13.10 7.70 -4.33
N ARG A 39 13.75 8.84 -4.57
CA ARG A 39 15.09 8.85 -5.20
C ARG A 39 16.12 8.11 -4.35
N TYR A 40 16.06 8.28 -3.03
CA TYR A 40 16.96 7.58 -2.11
C TYR A 40 16.77 6.06 -2.17
N ALA A 41 15.53 5.58 -2.22
CA ALA A 41 15.24 4.16 -2.36
C ALA A 41 15.81 3.59 -3.66
N LEU A 42 15.59 4.28 -4.78
CA LEU A 42 16.16 3.89 -6.09
C LEU A 42 17.70 3.89 -6.07
N ALA A 43 18.32 4.89 -5.46
CA ALA A 43 19.77 4.96 -5.32
C ALA A 43 20.34 3.86 -4.43
N ALA A 44 19.57 3.36 -3.46
CA ALA A 44 19.89 2.19 -2.63
C ALA A 44 19.68 0.85 -3.37
N GLY A 45 19.28 0.86 -4.63
CA GLY A 45 19.05 -0.34 -5.44
C GLY A 45 17.66 -0.97 -5.27
N LEU A 46 16.75 -0.31 -4.55
CA LEU A 46 15.38 -0.79 -4.34
C LEU A 46 14.46 -0.28 -5.45
N LYS A 47 13.39 -1.01 -5.72
CA LYS A 47 12.21 -0.48 -6.41
C LYS A 47 11.35 0.32 -5.43
N ALA A 48 10.62 1.31 -5.94
CA ALA A 48 9.71 2.11 -5.16
C ALA A 48 8.28 1.96 -5.67
N ASP A 49 7.38 1.54 -4.81
CA ASP A 49 5.96 1.49 -5.09
C ASP A 49 5.24 2.57 -4.27
N VAL A 50 4.46 3.42 -4.91
CA VAL A 50 3.72 4.48 -4.21
C VAL A 50 2.24 4.22 -4.29
N TYR A 51 1.61 3.93 -3.13
CA TYR A 51 0.18 3.72 -3.05
C TYR A 51 -0.51 5.01 -2.60
N SER A 52 -1.14 5.69 -3.55
CA SER A 52 -1.72 7.03 -3.37
C SER A 52 -3.17 7.07 -3.86
N ASN A 53 -3.99 7.93 -3.25
CA ASN A 53 -5.32 8.25 -3.76
C ASN A 53 -5.27 9.09 -5.06
N LEU A 54 -4.10 9.53 -5.47
CA LEU A 54 -3.84 10.35 -6.66
C LEU A 54 -4.68 11.64 -6.76
N VAL A 55 -5.15 12.16 -5.61
CA VAL A 55 -5.93 13.41 -5.58
C VAL A 55 -5.03 14.64 -5.71
N HIS A 56 -3.82 14.56 -5.15
CA HIS A 56 -2.86 15.65 -5.14
C HIS A 56 -1.50 15.18 -5.65
N VAL A 57 -1.19 15.50 -6.91
CA VAL A 57 0.10 15.15 -7.52
C VAL A 57 0.72 16.43 -8.10
N THR A 58 1.80 16.89 -7.49
CA THR A 58 2.55 18.05 -7.95
C THR A 58 3.55 17.69 -9.05
N ASP A 59 4.10 18.69 -9.75
CA ASP A 59 5.13 18.44 -10.78
C ASP A 59 6.36 17.72 -10.21
N ALA A 60 6.77 18.06 -8.98
CA ALA A 60 7.88 17.40 -8.30
C ALA A 60 7.60 15.90 -8.03
N ILE A 61 6.34 15.57 -7.73
CA ILE A 61 5.89 14.17 -7.54
C ILE A 61 5.83 13.47 -8.90
N TRP A 62 5.28 14.10 -9.94
CA TRP A 62 5.29 13.52 -11.30
C TRP A 62 6.71 13.20 -11.79
N GLN A 63 7.70 14.07 -11.50
CA GLN A 63 9.09 13.82 -11.84
C GLN A 63 9.66 12.54 -11.22
N VAL A 64 9.26 12.18 -10.01
CA VAL A 64 9.74 10.93 -9.39
C VAL A 64 8.92 9.72 -9.79
N PHE A 65 7.63 9.89 -10.09
CA PHE A 65 6.78 8.80 -10.55
C PHE A 65 7.21 8.27 -11.94
N THR A 66 7.84 9.10 -12.78
CA THR A 66 8.36 8.70 -14.09
C THR A 66 9.74 8.03 -14.04
N LEU A 67 10.37 7.93 -12.88
CA LEU A 67 11.69 7.31 -12.77
C LEU A 67 11.60 5.79 -12.97
N PRO A 68 12.56 5.18 -13.67
CA PRO A 68 12.66 3.73 -13.77
C PRO A 68 12.71 3.06 -12.39
N GLY A 69 11.92 2.01 -12.19
CA GLY A 69 11.83 1.31 -10.91
C GLY A 69 10.75 1.87 -9.96
N VAL A 70 9.99 2.86 -10.40
CA VAL A 70 8.80 3.35 -9.67
C VAL A 70 7.54 2.74 -10.27
N SER A 71 6.62 2.32 -9.41
CA SER A 71 5.26 1.91 -9.76
C SER A 71 4.24 2.62 -8.87
N LEU A 72 3.00 2.71 -9.35
CA LEU A 72 1.89 3.34 -8.64
C LEU A 72 0.81 2.32 -8.29
N GLY A 73 0.24 2.46 -7.09
CA GLY A 73 -1.03 1.86 -6.73
C GLY A 73 -2.04 2.94 -6.38
N THR A 74 -3.30 2.71 -6.70
CA THR A 74 -4.39 3.62 -6.33
C THR A 74 -5.65 2.87 -5.97
N SER A 75 -6.58 3.54 -5.26
CA SER A 75 -7.91 3.00 -4.98
C SER A 75 -8.95 3.67 -5.88
N TRP A 76 -9.91 2.88 -6.33
CA TRP A 76 -11.06 3.35 -7.10
C TRP A 76 -12.34 2.74 -6.52
N TYR A 77 -13.42 3.51 -6.41
CA TYR A 77 -14.59 3.04 -5.66
C TYR A 77 -15.88 3.04 -6.46
N SER A 78 -16.08 3.97 -7.40
CA SER A 78 -17.31 4.07 -8.17
C SER A 78 -17.12 4.85 -9.46
N VAL A 79 -17.93 4.54 -10.47
CA VAL A 79 -18.07 5.34 -11.71
C VAL A 79 -18.87 6.62 -11.46
N ASP A 80 -19.70 6.65 -10.42
CA ASP A 80 -20.50 7.80 -10.02
C ASP A 80 -19.67 8.73 -9.10
N PRO A 81 -19.45 10.00 -9.50
CA PRO A 81 -18.71 10.96 -8.69
C PRO A 81 -19.31 11.20 -7.29
N ALA A 82 -20.65 11.13 -7.16
CA ALA A 82 -21.31 11.35 -5.87
C ALA A 82 -21.08 10.17 -4.93
N LYS A 83 -21.22 8.93 -5.40
CA LYS A 83 -20.92 7.71 -4.63
C LYS A 83 -19.42 7.66 -4.25
N HIS A 84 -18.53 7.98 -5.20
CA HIS A 84 -17.09 8.03 -4.92
C HIS A 84 -16.75 9.06 -3.84
N ARG A 85 -17.38 10.25 -3.88
CA ARG A 85 -17.23 11.28 -2.84
C ARG A 85 -17.76 10.80 -1.49
N GLU A 86 -18.89 10.12 -1.45
CA GLU A 86 -19.47 9.56 -0.22
C GLU A 86 -18.47 8.61 0.47
N ILE A 87 -17.85 7.71 -0.30
CA ILE A 87 -16.88 6.74 0.22
C ILE A 87 -15.58 7.42 0.65
N THR A 88 -15.05 8.33 -0.17
CA THR A 88 -13.73 8.95 0.09
C THR A 88 -13.79 10.13 1.06
N GLY A 89 -14.97 10.73 1.25
CA GLY A 89 -15.16 11.94 2.05
C GLY A 89 -14.50 13.18 1.45
N THR A 90 -14.10 13.16 0.19
CA THR A 90 -13.31 14.24 -0.43
C THR A 90 -13.99 14.78 -1.69
N GLU A 91 -14.34 16.07 -1.67
CA GLU A 91 -14.95 16.74 -2.82
C GLU A 91 -14.01 16.75 -4.03
N GLY A 92 -14.55 16.39 -5.20
CA GLY A 92 -13.82 16.36 -6.47
C GLY A 92 -12.72 15.28 -6.55
N SER A 93 -12.65 14.34 -5.60
CA SER A 93 -11.67 13.24 -5.63
C SER A 93 -11.81 12.39 -6.89
N TRP A 94 -13.03 12.06 -7.30
CA TRP A 94 -13.29 11.28 -8.50
C TRP A 94 -12.63 11.87 -9.75
N TYR A 95 -12.83 13.17 -9.98
CA TYR A 95 -12.27 13.86 -11.15
C TYR A 95 -10.74 13.90 -11.11
N ARG A 96 -10.17 14.22 -9.95
CA ARG A 96 -8.73 14.34 -9.78
C ARG A 96 -8.04 12.99 -9.89
N THR A 97 -8.53 11.98 -9.18
CA THR A 97 -7.97 10.62 -9.26
C THR A 97 -8.05 10.09 -10.67
N ARG A 98 -9.22 10.23 -11.35
CA ARG A 98 -9.40 9.79 -12.72
C ARG A 98 -8.43 10.49 -13.69
N SER A 99 -8.32 11.80 -13.61
CA SER A 99 -7.40 12.57 -14.46
C SER A 99 -5.95 12.16 -14.22
N ASN A 100 -5.56 11.92 -12.97
CA ASN A 100 -4.20 11.52 -12.63
C ASN A 100 -3.90 10.05 -12.97
N ILE A 101 -4.89 9.15 -13.01
CA ILE A 101 -4.74 7.82 -13.61
C ILE A 101 -4.43 7.94 -15.10
N ILE A 102 -5.20 8.74 -15.84
CA ILE A 102 -4.98 8.99 -17.27
C ILE A 102 -3.58 9.58 -17.50
N GLU A 103 -3.19 10.57 -16.72
CA GLU A 103 -1.87 11.20 -16.82
C GLU A 103 -0.73 10.21 -16.54
N ALA A 104 -0.87 9.34 -15.54
CA ALA A 104 0.10 8.29 -15.25
C ALA A 104 0.27 7.35 -16.45
N LEU A 105 -0.84 6.90 -17.04
CA LEU A 105 -0.81 6.03 -18.23
C LEU A 105 -0.18 6.72 -19.44
N LEU A 106 -0.52 8.00 -19.68
CA LEU A 106 0.09 8.78 -20.77
C LEU A 106 1.60 8.96 -20.61
N ARG A 107 2.08 9.01 -19.36
CA ARG A 107 3.52 9.05 -19.04
C ARG A 107 4.19 7.68 -19.08
N GLY A 108 3.45 6.61 -19.39
CA GLY A 108 3.97 5.23 -19.40
C GLY A 108 4.29 4.68 -18.02
N ILE A 109 3.70 5.22 -16.96
CA ILE A 109 3.91 4.76 -15.59
C ILE A 109 3.11 3.49 -15.36
N THR A 110 3.74 2.47 -14.81
CA THR A 110 3.05 1.25 -14.35
C THR A 110 2.12 1.61 -13.19
N ILE A 111 0.82 1.42 -13.39
CA ILE A 111 -0.20 1.67 -12.37
C ILE A 111 -1.12 0.48 -12.20
N ARG A 112 -1.41 0.14 -10.95
CA ARG A 112 -2.47 -0.81 -10.57
C ARG A 112 -3.57 -0.10 -9.81
N ALA A 113 -4.77 -0.63 -9.84
CA ALA A 113 -5.92 -0.11 -9.12
C ALA A 113 -6.58 -1.16 -8.24
N GLY A 114 -6.88 -0.79 -7.00
CA GLY A 114 -7.69 -1.57 -6.08
C GLY A 114 -9.13 -1.03 -6.02
N ILE A 115 -10.12 -1.89 -6.22
CA ILE A 115 -11.53 -1.59 -5.97
C ILE A 115 -11.90 -2.27 -4.66
N VAL A 116 -12.18 -1.48 -3.62
CA VAL A 116 -12.62 -2.02 -2.33
C VAL A 116 -14.13 -1.84 -2.21
N GLU A 117 -14.84 -2.94 -2.10
CA GLU A 117 -16.27 -2.94 -1.83
C GLU A 117 -16.48 -2.60 -0.34
N VAL A 118 -17.00 -1.41 -0.08
CA VAL A 118 -17.19 -0.84 1.28
C VAL A 118 -18.66 -0.67 1.64
N ALA A 119 -19.56 -0.82 0.69
CA ALA A 119 -21.01 -0.63 0.87
C ALA A 119 -21.80 -1.63 0.03
N ASP A 120 -22.93 -2.07 0.55
CA ASP A 120 -23.88 -2.90 -0.18
C ASP A 120 -24.37 -2.17 -1.43
N GLY A 121 -24.43 -2.86 -2.57
CA GLY A 121 -24.87 -2.31 -3.84
C GLY A 121 -23.86 -1.36 -4.51
N GLN A 122 -22.60 -1.39 -4.11
CA GLN A 122 -21.51 -0.71 -4.83
C GLN A 122 -21.33 -1.37 -6.20
N GLU A 123 -21.31 -0.56 -7.26
CA GLU A 123 -21.23 -1.02 -8.65
C GLU A 123 -19.77 -1.41 -9.02
N VAL A 124 -19.27 -2.49 -8.42
CA VAL A 124 -17.88 -2.96 -8.54
C VAL A 124 -17.53 -3.28 -10.00
N GLU A 125 -18.40 -4.00 -10.72
CA GLU A 125 -18.17 -4.36 -12.12
C GLU A 125 -18.11 -3.12 -13.03
N ALA A 126 -18.94 -2.12 -12.76
CA ALA A 126 -18.91 -0.87 -13.53
C ALA A 126 -17.61 -0.09 -13.26
N ALA A 127 -17.15 -0.08 -11.99
CA ALA A 127 -15.89 0.53 -11.60
C ALA A 127 -14.69 -0.17 -12.26
N GLU A 128 -14.67 -1.50 -12.30
CA GLU A 128 -13.65 -2.28 -13.00
C GLU A 128 -13.65 -1.99 -14.51
N LEU A 129 -14.83 -1.98 -15.15
CA LEU A 129 -14.95 -1.70 -16.57
C LEU A 129 -14.45 -0.29 -16.91
N GLU A 130 -14.74 0.71 -16.09
CA GLU A 130 -14.21 2.07 -16.28
C GLU A 130 -12.69 2.10 -16.21
N LEU A 131 -12.07 1.48 -15.22
CA LEU A 131 -10.61 1.40 -15.11
C LEU A 131 -9.99 0.72 -16.34
N ARG A 132 -10.59 -0.38 -16.83
CA ARG A 132 -10.14 -1.05 -18.05
C ARG A 132 -10.26 -0.16 -19.28
N ARG A 133 -11.35 0.63 -19.39
CA ARG A 133 -11.51 1.61 -20.47
C ARG A 133 -10.48 2.74 -20.42
N LEU A 134 -10.03 3.11 -19.22
CA LEU A 134 -8.92 4.06 -19.06
C LEU A 134 -7.57 3.47 -19.46
N GLY A 135 -7.44 2.14 -19.53
CA GLY A 135 -6.21 1.45 -19.89
C GLY A 135 -5.48 0.80 -18.71
N VAL A 136 -6.07 0.80 -17.51
CA VAL A 136 -5.51 0.08 -16.36
C VAL A 136 -5.72 -1.43 -16.58
N THR A 137 -4.65 -2.19 -16.59
CA THR A 137 -4.67 -3.65 -16.81
C THR A 137 -4.59 -4.46 -15.52
N ASP A 138 -3.91 -3.92 -14.51
CA ASP A 138 -3.76 -4.55 -13.20
C ASP A 138 -4.81 -3.98 -12.24
N ILE A 139 -5.89 -4.73 -12.06
CA ILE A 139 -7.04 -4.35 -11.23
C ILE A 139 -7.34 -5.48 -10.27
N ALA A 140 -7.39 -5.14 -8.99
CA ALA A 140 -7.78 -6.03 -7.92
C ALA A 140 -9.13 -5.58 -7.33
N VAL A 141 -10.01 -6.53 -7.02
CA VAL A 141 -11.30 -6.27 -6.36
C VAL A 141 -11.33 -6.95 -5.01
N ASP A 142 -11.74 -6.24 -3.95
CA ASP A 142 -11.88 -6.80 -2.59
C ASP A 142 -13.02 -6.20 -1.78
N HIS A 143 -13.23 -6.80 -0.61
CA HIS A 143 -14.18 -6.31 0.39
C HIS A 143 -13.44 -5.60 1.52
N ALA A 144 -14.07 -4.56 2.07
CA ALA A 144 -13.52 -3.85 3.21
C ALA A 144 -13.29 -4.80 4.39
N ARG A 145 -12.08 -4.78 4.93
CA ARG A 145 -11.75 -5.50 6.16
C ARG A 145 -11.88 -4.56 7.35
N ALA A 146 -12.16 -5.12 8.52
CA ALA A 146 -12.30 -4.35 9.75
C ALA A 146 -10.94 -3.85 10.28
N VAL A 147 -10.26 -3.01 9.49
CA VAL A 147 -8.97 -2.41 9.81
C VAL A 147 -9.03 -0.90 9.64
N GLY A 148 -8.41 -0.16 10.54
CA GLY A 148 -8.40 1.30 10.50
C GLY A 148 -9.81 1.89 10.61
N ARG A 149 -10.18 2.81 9.71
CA ARG A 149 -11.54 3.42 9.71
C ARG A 149 -12.66 2.43 9.44
N ALA A 150 -12.41 1.41 8.61
CA ALA A 150 -13.39 0.37 8.31
C ALA A 150 -13.68 -0.57 9.51
N ALA A 151 -12.88 -0.51 10.57
CA ALA A 151 -13.14 -1.26 11.79
C ALA A 151 -14.36 -0.76 12.57
N ASN A 152 -14.84 0.47 12.33
CA ASN A 152 -16.02 1.07 13.02
C ASN A 152 -15.94 0.91 14.54
N GLY A 153 -14.74 1.10 15.13
CA GLY A 153 -14.50 0.95 16.57
C GLY A 153 -14.26 -0.47 17.06
N ARG A 154 -14.37 -1.48 16.20
CA ARG A 154 -14.00 -2.87 16.51
C ARG A 154 -12.48 -3.03 16.57
N SER A 155 -11.98 -3.80 17.52
CA SER A 155 -10.57 -4.18 17.54
C SER A 155 -10.26 -5.15 16.40
N THR A 156 -9.19 -4.87 15.65
CA THR A 156 -8.67 -5.80 14.64
C THR A 156 -8.01 -7.00 15.34
N THR A 157 -8.30 -8.20 14.86
CA THR A 157 -7.73 -9.46 15.34
C THR A 157 -6.87 -10.11 14.27
N VAL A 158 -6.16 -11.19 14.61
CA VAL A 158 -5.37 -11.96 13.65
C VAL A 158 -6.24 -12.63 12.58
N ASP A 159 -7.51 -12.89 12.87
CA ASP A 159 -8.47 -13.50 11.94
C ASP A 159 -8.91 -12.52 10.82
N ASP A 160 -8.70 -11.21 11.03
CA ASP A 160 -8.94 -10.18 10.01
C ASP A 160 -7.80 -10.11 8.97
N LEU A 161 -6.70 -10.83 9.18
CA LEU A 161 -5.51 -10.80 8.34
C LEU A 161 -5.60 -11.87 7.24
N CYS A 162 -4.83 -11.67 6.16
CA CYS A 162 -4.84 -12.58 5.01
C CYS A 162 -4.06 -13.91 5.23
N GLY A 163 -3.46 -14.11 6.41
CA GLY A 163 -2.67 -15.30 6.73
C GLY A 163 -1.24 -15.30 6.19
N ARG A 164 -0.82 -14.27 5.46
CA ARG A 164 0.54 -14.16 4.87
C ARG A 164 1.36 -12.99 5.41
N CYS A 165 0.95 -12.43 6.52
CA CYS A 165 1.69 -11.37 7.17
C CYS A 165 3.06 -11.87 7.65
N GLY A 166 4.12 -11.11 7.37
CA GLY A 166 5.50 -11.50 7.69
C GLY A 166 6.16 -12.47 6.69
N ASP A 167 5.41 -12.98 5.72
CA ASP A 167 5.93 -13.82 4.64
C ASP A 167 6.53 -12.93 3.53
N GLY A 168 7.84 -12.67 3.59
CA GLY A 168 8.56 -11.79 2.67
C GLY A 168 8.17 -10.31 2.75
N ARG A 169 7.48 -9.88 3.79
CA ARG A 169 7.00 -8.50 3.94
C ARG A 169 6.96 -8.03 5.39
N ALA A 170 7.08 -6.73 5.56
CA ALA A 170 6.93 -6.05 6.84
C ALA A 170 6.39 -4.64 6.62
N ALA A 171 5.87 -4.00 7.65
CA ALA A 171 5.46 -2.61 7.61
C ALA A 171 6.07 -1.82 8.75
N ILE A 172 6.49 -0.59 8.47
CA ILE A 172 7.06 0.32 9.46
C ILE A 172 6.15 1.55 9.54
N SER A 173 5.65 1.85 10.73
CA SER A 173 4.77 2.99 10.95
C SER A 173 5.55 4.32 10.97
N SER A 174 4.83 5.44 10.89
CA SER A 174 5.40 6.80 11.06
C SER A 174 6.06 7.04 12.42
N HIS A 175 5.90 6.14 13.38
CA HIS A 175 6.55 6.18 14.69
C HIS A 175 7.72 5.20 14.82
N GLY A 176 8.03 4.43 13.76
CA GLY A 176 9.12 3.47 13.72
C GLY A 176 8.74 2.06 14.19
N ALA A 177 7.48 1.82 14.55
CA ALA A 177 7.03 0.48 14.95
C ALA A 177 7.01 -0.45 13.73
N LEU A 178 7.65 -1.62 13.84
CA LEU A 178 7.66 -2.67 12.84
C LEU A 178 6.55 -3.68 13.12
N SER A 179 5.80 -4.02 12.10
CA SER A 179 4.70 -5.00 12.11
C SER A 179 4.75 -5.91 10.88
N PRO A 180 4.08 -7.08 10.88
CA PRO A 180 4.19 -8.05 9.77
C PRO A 180 3.50 -7.60 8.47
N CYS A 181 2.59 -6.63 8.54
CA CYS A 181 1.98 -5.96 7.37
C CYS A 181 1.25 -4.68 7.81
N VAL A 182 0.81 -3.88 6.84
CA VAL A 182 0.08 -2.62 7.09
C VAL A 182 -1.26 -2.84 7.82
N LEU A 183 -1.91 -3.98 7.65
CA LEU A 183 -3.15 -4.34 8.34
C LEU A 183 -2.89 -4.88 9.73
N GLY A 184 -1.77 -5.57 9.94
CA GLY A 184 -1.31 -6.10 11.23
C GLY A 184 -0.55 -5.08 12.09
N ARG A 185 -0.78 -3.77 11.92
CA ARG A 185 -0.05 -2.70 12.62
C ARG A 185 -0.16 -2.75 14.16
N HIS A 186 -1.14 -3.45 14.69
CA HIS A 186 -1.31 -3.69 16.14
C HIS A 186 -0.36 -4.78 16.66
N LEU A 187 0.21 -5.60 15.78
CA LEU A 187 1.16 -6.67 16.09
C LEU A 187 2.60 -6.14 16.00
N VAL A 188 3.01 -5.36 16.99
CA VAL A 188 4.33 -4.71 16.98
C VAL A 188 5.42 -5.69 17.42
N ALA A 189 6.41 -5.90 16.53
CA ALA A 189 7.57 -6.76 16.79
C ALA A 189 8.76 -5.99 17.42
N GLY A 190 8.84 -4.69 17.18
CA GLY A 190 9.90 -3.83 17.69
C GLY A 190 9.82 -2.43 17.11
N ASN A 191 10.82 -1.58 17.38
CA ASN A 191 10.89 -0.23 16.85
C ASN A 191 12.26 0.01 16.20
N VAL A 192 12.28 0.45 14.94
CA VAL A 192 13.50 0.69 14.16
C VAL A 192 14.30 1.91 14.62
N LYS A 193 13.77 2.71 15.55
CA LYS A 193 14.51 3.79 16.21
C LYS A 193 15.46 3.24 17.30
N ASP A 194 15.07 2.14 17.91
CA ASP A 194 15.75 1.60 19.10
C ASP A 194 16.56 0.35 18.76
N THR A 195 16.15 -0.39 17.72
CA THR A 195 16.73 -1.70 17.37
C THR A 195 16.95 -1.78 15.87
N ARG A 196 18.05 -2.40 15.43
CA ARG A 196 18.33 -2.57 14.00
C ARG A 196 17.25 -3.44 13.35
N LEU A 197 16.86 -3.07 12.12
CA LEU A 197 15.83 -3.78 11.37
C LEU A 197 16.10 -5.29 11.26
N ALA A 198 17.35 -5.68 10.97
CA ALA A 198 17.76 -7.08 10.89
C ALA A 198 17.50 -7.84 12.20
N ASP A 199 17.83 -7.23 13.34
CA ASP A 199 17.67 -7.86 14.65
C ASP A 199 16.19 -8.04 15.03
N ILE A 200 15.33 -7.11 14.63
CA ILE A 200 13.88 -7.25 14.83
C ILE A 200 13.33 -8.39 13.95
N LEU A 201 13.69 -8.43 12.66
CA LEU A 201 13.19 -9.42 11.70
C LEU A 201 13.65 -10.86 12.00
N THR A 202 14.76 -11.03 12.73
CA THR A 202 15.26 -12.34 13.15
C THR A 202 14.98 -12.65 14.62
N GLY A 203 14.35 -11.72 15.34
CA GLY A 203 14.07 -11.81 16.75
C GLY A 203 12.91 -12.75 17.11
N GLY A 204 12.92 -13.28 18.34
CA GLY A 204 11.87 -14.19 18.82
C GLY A 204 10.47 -13.56 18.76
N ARG A 205 10.35 -12.26 19.09
CA ARG A 205 9.04 -11.57 19.02
C ARG A 205 8.45 -11.51 17.61
N TRP A 206 9.28 -11.33 16.58
CA TRP A 206 8.84 -11.40 15.19
C TRP A 206 8.30 -12.78 14.84
N ASN A 207 9.03 -13.82 15.21
CA ASN A 207 8.64 -15.21 14.95
C ASN A 207 7.32 -15.56 15.67
N GLU A 208 7.20 -15.22 16.96
CA GLU A 208 5.96 -15.41 17.73
C GLU A 208 4.74 -14.76 17.05
N ILE A 209 4.89 -13.52 16.56
CA ILE A 209 3.82 -12.80 15.87
C ILE A 209 3.46 -13.52 14.57
N VAL A 210 4.44 -13.85 13.73
CA VAL A 210 4.19 -14.49 12.43
C VAL A 210 3.55 -15.87 12.61
N GLU A 211 3.97 -16.65 13.60
CA GLU A 211 3.40 -17.94 13.94
C GLU A 211 1.97 -17.85 14.50
N SER A 212 1.64 -16.74 15.18
CA SER A 212 0.29 -16.52 15.73
C SER A 212 -0.77 -16.22 14.69
N ILE A 213 -0.37 -15.90 13.45
CA ILE A 213 -1.31 -15.52 12.38
C ILE A 213 -1.77 -16.79 11.66
N PRO A 214 -3.09 -17.11 11.70
CA PRO A 214 -3.60 -18.30 11.04
C PRO A 214 -3.33 -18.26 9.54
N ARG A 215 -2.67 -19.28 9.01
CA ARG A 215 -2.50 -19.41 7.56
C ARG A 215 -3.85 -19.79 6.96
N GLN A 216 -4.48 -18.85 6.32
CA GLN A 216 -5.70 -19.15 5.53
C GLN A 216 -5.27 -19.93 4.28
N GLY A 217 -6.00 -21.02 3.97
CA GLY A 217 -5.64 -21.95 2.91
C GLY A 217 -5.43 -21.25 1.57
N ALA A 218 -4.37 -21.66 0.91
CA ALA A 218 -3.94 -21.35 -0.45
C ALA A 218 -4.50 -20.07 -1.07
N CYS A 219 -4.02 -18.93 -0.62
CA CYS A 219 -4.00 -17.73 -1.45
C CYS A 219 -2.91 -17.97 -2.52
N VAL A 220 -3.31 -18.33 -3.72
CA VAL A 220 -2.43 -18.91 -4.76
C VAL A 220 -1.49 -17.87 -5.40
N SER A 221 -1.56 -16.60 -5.04
CA SER A 221 -0.91 -15.52 -5.80
C SER A 221 -0.26 -14.41 -4.98
N CYS A 222 0.19 -14.68 -3.77
CA CYS A 222 0.98 -13.68 -3.07
C CYS A 222 2.48 -13.85 -3.37
N THR A 223 3.00 -13.28 -4.42
CA THR A 223 4.45 -13.12 -4.61
C THR A 223 4.92 -11.77 -4.09
N PRO A 224 6.15 -11.63 -3.57
CA PRO A 224 6.69 -10.32 -3.15
C PRO A 224 6.77 -9.29 -4.27
N ALA A 225 6.74 -9.74 -5.54
CA ALA A 225 6.69 -8.89 -6.72
C ALA A 225 5.30 -8.28 -6.96
N ASP A 226 4.25 -8.91 -6.44
CA ASP A 226 2.87 -8.43 -6.50
C ASP A 226 2.55 -7.71 -5.20
N SER A 227 2.82 -6.41 -5.12
CA SER A 227 2.34 -5.52 -4.06
C SER A 227 0.81 -5.50 -3.93
N ASN A 228 0.11 -6.07 -4.91
CA ASN A 228 -1.31 -6.38 -4.92
C ASN A 228 -1.76 -7.33 -3.81
N ASP A 229 -0.86 -8.08 -3.22
CA ASP A 229 -1.21 -9.13 -2.26
C ASP A 229 -1.29 -8.67 -0.81
N CYS A 230 -0.83 -7.45 -0.53
CA CYS A 230 -1.20 -6.73 0.70
C CYS A 230 -2.34 -5.74 0.46
N ASP A 231 -2.87 -5.71 -0.74
CA ASP A 231 -4.15 -5.09 -0.97
C ASP A 231 -5.17 -5.87 -0.15
N PRO A 232 -5.87 -5.24 0.82
CA PRO A 232 -6.92 -5.89 1.59
C PRO A 232 -8.03 -6.46 0.70
N SER A 233 -7.87 -6.36 -0.59
CA SER A 233 -8.80 -6.63 -1.64
C SER A 233 -8.76 -8.01 -2.28
N ARG A 234 -7.85 -8.88 -2.10
CA ARG A 234 -7.93 -10.20 -2.77
C ARG A 234 -8.47 -11.30 -1.86
N LYS A 235 -9.74 -11.70 -2.06
CA LYS A 235 -10.16 -13.07 -1.72
C LYS A 235 -9.70 -14.03 -2.84
N PRO A 236 -9.22 -15.25 -2.51
CA PRO A 236 -9.07 -16.29 -3.49
C PRO A 236 -10.44 -16.60 -4.11
N ARG A 237 -10.49 -16.65 -5.42
CA ARG A 237 -11.61 -17.27 -6.15
C ARG A 237 -11.59 -18.77 -5.96
#